data_ed4315b9b82fbbcc7151683b68fa3eef
#
_entry.id   ed4315b9b82fbbcc7151683b68fa3eef
#
_cell.length_a   1.000
_cell.length_b   1.000
_cell.length_c   1.000
_cell.angle_alpha   90.00
_cell.angle_beta   90.00
_cell.angle_gamma   90.00
#
_symmetry.space_group_name_H-M   'P 1'
#
loop_
_entity.id
_entity.type
_entity.pdbx_description
1 polymer ?
#
loop_
_entity_poly.entity_id
_entity_poly.type
_entity_poly.pdbx_seq_one_letter_code
_entity_poly.pdbx_strand_id
1 'polypeptide(L)'
;MNNLRNYLGLSALTMGLCLMSCNDDNTPSYSQTTMKNSELKTILQQKGYQFNEQGNLLLDDLANNTTTLDLSGTKLSDLSELDILPNLTEVKLSDNDYGPVFDFSKLPKQITGIDLTGNDIYDYDNLVKVVVEENGNETVTNLHDITKLYLPWTAKDNIKDLVRFYIKNKDAITNGKIDMKIKDESGTLQTYTTLREVPDENLRTYLQANFSDLFNGDQIDLSKHLGYAQKTTIL
;
A
#
# COMPACT_ATOMS: atom_id res chain seq x y z
N MET A 1 -33.33 31.62 -3.70
CA MET A 1 -32.61 32.00 -2.45
C MET A 1 -32.33 30.75 -1.71
N ASN A 2 -31.10 30.24 -1.77
CA ASN A 2 -30.46 29.44 -0.70
C ASN A 2 -29.05 29.06 -1.17
N ASN A 3 -28.12 29.49 -0.36
CA ASN A 3 -26.69 29.40 -0.61
C ASN A 3 -26.15 27.99 -0.35
N LEU A 4 -25.56 27.38 -1.37
CA LEU A 4 -24.64 26.26 -1.19
C LEU A 4 -23.28 26.83 -0.74
N ARG A 5 -22.86 26.51 0.47
CA ARG A 5 -21.50 26.78 0.95
C ARG A 5 -20.62 25.57 0.65
N ASN A 6 -19.77 25.73 -0.34
CA ASN A 6 -18.67 24.83 -0.63
C ASN A 6 -17.61 24.93 0.48
N TYR A 7 -17.36 23.84 1.19
CA TYR A 7 -16.18 23.72 2.03
C TYR A 7 -15.03 23.16 1.15
N LEU A 8 -14.24 24.07 0.62
CA LEU A 8 -12.90 23.76 0.14
C LEU A 8 -12.00 23.66 1.37
N GLY A 9 -11.54 22.45 1.68
CA GLY A 9 -10.46 22.22 2.65
C GLY A 9 -9.16 22.76 2.08
N LEU A 10 -8.78 23.96 2.48
CA LEU A 10 -7.49 24.57 2.18
C LEU A 10 -6.48 23.97 3.16
N SER A 11 -5.63 23.07 2.69
CA SER A 11 -4.40 22.72 3.39
C SER A 11 -3.50 23.96 3.37
N ALA A 12 -3.37 24.61 4.50
CA ALA A 12 -2.51 25.77 4.66
C ALA A 12 -1.05 25.32 4.61
N LEU A 13 -0.45 25.40 3.44
CA LEU A 13 1.00 25.41 3.26
C LEU A 13 1.49 26.77 3.79
N THR A 14 1.89 26.84 5.06
CA THR A 14 2.52 28.04 5.62
C THR A 14 3.94 28.15 5.07
N MET A 15 4.08 28.81 3.92
CA MET A 15 5.37 29.35 3.49
C MET A 15 5.78 30.47 4.46
N GLY A 16 6.67 30.17 5.39
CA GLY A 16 7.34 31.18 6.19
C GLY A 16 8.28 31.99 5.32
N LEU A 17 7.96 33.27 5.08
CA LEU A 17 8.92 34.22 4.51
C LEU A 17 10.07 34.40 5.51
N CYS A 18 11.27 33.93 5.16
CA CYS A 18 12.49 34.27 5.87
C CYS A 18 12.93 35.70 5.49
N LEU A 19 12.93 36.60 6.46
CA LEU A 19 13.63 37.90 6.33
C LEU A 19 15.13 37.63 6.25
N MET A 20 15.75 38.07 5.15
CA MET A 20 17.19 37.99 4.96
C MET A 20 17.90 38.90 5.99
N SER A 21 18.60 38.28 6.91
CA SER A 21 19.71 38.92 7.63
C SER A 21 21.01 38.55 6.88
N CYS A 22 21.66 39.52 6.30
CA CYS A 22 22.98 39.32 5.73
C CYS A 22 23.99 39.08 6.86
N ASN A 23 24.38 37.81 7.01
CA ASN A 23 25.68 37.45 7.60
C ASN A 23 26.37 36.56 6.57
N ASP A 24 27.65 36.87 6.32
CA ASP A 24 28.56 36.18 5.41
C ASP A 24 28.90 34.74 5.89
N ASP A 25 27.90 33.94 6.14
CA ASP A 25 28.04 32.49 6.35
C ASP A 25 27.47 31.76 5.13
N ASN A 26 28.39 31.16 4.38
CA ASN A 26 28.12 30.33 3.20
C ASN A 26 27.37 29.02 3.55
N THR A 27 26.46 29.05 4.53
CA THR A 27 25.60 27.93 4.92
C THR A 27 24.39 27.87 3.98
N PRO A 28 24.14 26.74 3.28
CA PRO A 28 23.00 26.59 2.41
C PRO A 28 21.71 26.82 3.21
N SER A 29 20.83 27.69 2.71
CA SER A 29 19.50 27.89 3.30
C SER A 29 18.53 26.88 2.68
N TYR A 30 18.17 25.84 3.43
CA TYR A 30 17.19 24.84 3.02
C TYR A 30 15.77 25.22 3.46
N SER A 31 14.77 24.86 2.65
CA SER A 31 13.37 24.87 3.09
C SER A 31 13.19 23.92 4.26
N GLN A 32 12.21 24.22 5.13
CA GLN A 32 12.00 23.48 6.37
C GLN A 32 10.54 23.03 6.45
N THR A 33 10.32 21.87 7.04
CA THR A 33 8.96 21.36 7.30
C THR A 33 8.86 20.82 8.71
N THR A 34 7.74 21.11 9.37
CA THR A 34 7.47 20.69 10.76
C THR A 34 7.02 19.24 10.78
N MET A 35 7.59 18.45 11.68
CA MET A 35 7.19 17.08 11.98
C MET A 35 6.50 16.98 13.34
N LYS A 36 5.41 16.21 13.36
CA LYS A 36 4.69 15.88 14.60
C LYS A 36 5.02 14.46 15.08
N ASN A 37 5.25 13.53 14.13
CA ASN A 37 5.57 12.15 14.45
C ASN A 37 7.00 12.03 14.97
N SER A 38 7.15 11.94 16.30
CA SER A 38 8.47 11.84 16.96
C SER A 38 9.20 10.52 16.67
N GLU A 39 8.45 9.44 16.42
CA GLU A 39 9.00 8.14 16.08
C GLU A 39 9.64 8.18 14.68
N LEU A 40 8.91 8.65 13.67
CA LEU A 40 9.43 8.85 12.32
C LEU A 40 10.62 9.84 12.33
N LYS A 41 10.54 10.92 13.10
CA LYS A 41 11.65 11.86 13.26
C LYS A 41 12.93 11.17 13.74
N THR A 42 12.83 10.35 14.79
CA THR A 42 13.97 9.61 15.34
C THR A 42 14.57 8.66 14.28
N ILE A 43 13.72 7.96 13.54
CA ILE A 43 14.16 7.07 12.45
C ILE A 43 14.88 7.87 11.35
N LEU A 44 14.31 9.00 10.92
CA LEU A 44 14.93 9.85 9.90
C LEU A 44 16.29 10.39 10.37
N GLN A 45 16.41 10.83 11.62
CA GLN A 45 17.68 11.25 12.20
C GLN A 45 18.75 10.13 12.15
N GLN A 46 18.37 8.90 12.50
CA GLN A 46 19.26 7.74 12.42
C GLN A 46 19.68 7.42 10.98
N LYS A 47 18.84 7.78 10.01
CA LYS A 47 19.13 7.63 8.57
C LYS A 47 19.90 8.81 7.96
N GLY A 48 20.29 9.79 8.78
CA GLY A 48 21.15 10.92 8.37
C GLY A 48 20.40 12.16 7.88
N TYR A 49 19.06 12.19 7.96
CA TYR A 49 18.30 13.39 7.63
C TYR A 49 18.56 14.50 8.65
N GLN A 50 18.66 15.73 8.16
CA GLN A 50 19.02 16.88 8.96
C GLN A 50 17.80 17.60 9.51
N PHE A 51 17.93 18.09 10.74
CA PHE A 51 16.90 18.86 11.44
C PHE A 51 17.51 20.14 12.02
N ASN A 52 16.76 21.23 12.00
CA ASN A 52 17.19 22.46 12.64
C ASN A 52 17.01 22.39 14.18
N GLU A 53 17.43 23.48 14.88
CA GLU A 53 17.31 23.59 16.34
C GLU A 53 15.87 23.51 16.85
N GLN A 54 14.89 23.93 16.05
CA GLN A 54 13.46 23.84 16.34
C GLN A 54 12.89 22.44 16.08
N GLY A 55 13.69 21.54 15.52
CA GLY A 55 13.34 20.18 15.22
C GLY A 55 12.51 19.99 13.93
N ASN A 56 12.55 20.95 13.02
CA ASN A 56 11.98 20.86 11.69
C ASN A 56 12.94 20.13 10.76
N LEU A 57 12.41 19.27 9.89
CA LEU A 57 13.21 18.61 8.85
C LEU A 57 13.72 19.65 7.84
N LEU A 58 15.00 19.60 7.54
CA LEU A 58 15.60 20.38 6.45
C LEU A 58 15.40 19.63 5.14
N LEU A 59 14.81 20.30 4.15
CA LEU A 59 14.68 19.75 2.80
C LEU A 59 15.98 19.98 2.03
N ASP A 60 17.04 19.32 2.50
CA ASP A 60 18.33 19.26 1.84
C ASP A 60 18.33 18.31 0.63
N ASP A 61 19.50 18.09 0.04
CA ASP A 61 19.62 17.20 -1.12
C ASP A 61 19.19 15.77 -0.80
N LEU A 62 19.45 15.27 0.42
CA LEU A 62 19.03 13.95 0.84
C LEU A 62 17.49 13.86 0.89
N ALA A 63 16.86 14.81 1.60
CA ALA A 63 15.41 14.81 1.75
C ALA A 63 14.68 14.99 0.41
N ASN A 64 15.19 15.89 -0.44
CA ASN A 64 14.60 16.17 -1.75
C ASN A 64 14.82 15.06 -2.78
N ASN A 65 15.90 14.28 -2.70
CA ASN A 65 16.18 13.21 -3.65
C ASN A 65 15.71 11.83 -3.17
N THR A 66 15.12 11.73 -1.97
CA THR A 66 14.60 10.47 -1.46
C THR A 66 13.30 10.09 -2.19
N THR A 67 13.38 9.07 -3.02
CA THR A 67 12.21 8.46 -3.70
C THR A 67 11.80 7.14 -3.07
N THR A 68 12.71 6.48 -2.36
CA THR A 68 12.48 5.21 -1.64
C THR A 68 13.00 5.36 -0.22
N LEU A 69 12.17 5.01 0.76
CA LEU A 69 12.54 4.99 2.17
C LEU A 69 12.44 3.58 2.74
N ASP A 70 13.55 3.08 3.26
CA ASP A 70 13.59 1.77 3.93
C ASP A 70 13.27 1.94 5.42
N LEU A 71 12.09 1.46 5.81
CA LEU A 71 11.57 1.44 7.18
C LEU A 71 11.43 0.01 7.71
N SER A 72 12.13 -0.95 7.09
CA SER A 72 12.06 -2.35 7.52
C SER A 72 12.55 -2.51 8.96
N GLY A 73 11.79 -3.27 9.77
CA GLY A 73 12.12 -3.57 11.16
C GLY A 73 12.10 -2.38 12.12
N THR A 74 11.62 -1.21 11.69
CA THR A 74 11.59 0.00 12.55
C THR A 74 10.42 0.04 13.52
N LYS A 75 9.38 -0.77 13.26
CA LYS A 75 8.11 -0.82 14.01
C LYS A 75 7.36 0.51 14.05
N LEU A 76 7.58 1.36 13.04
CA LEU A 76 6.87 2.64 12.89
C LEU A 76 5.36 2.38 12.80
N SER A 77 4.59 2.92 13.73
CA SER A 77 3.15 2.66 13.82
C SER A 77 2.30 3.65 13.02
N ASP A 78 2.73 4.90 12.89
CA ASP A 78 2.03 5.96 12.17
C ASP A 78 2.76 6.33 10.87
N LEU A 79 2.11 6.00 9.75
CA LEU A 79 2.63 6.22 8.40
C LEU A 79 2.14 7.53 7.76
N SER A 80 1.30 8.31 8.46
CA SER A 80 0.58 9.43 7.87
C SER A 80 1.48 10.61 7.45
N GLU A 81 2.63 10.80 8.10
CA GLU A 81 3.56 11.90 7.81
C GLU A 81 4.69 11.53 6.83
N LEU A 82 4.59 10.42 6.11
CA LEU A 82 5.62 10.07 5.11
C LEU A 82 5.69 11.06 3.93
N ASP A 83 4.65 11.84 3.70
CA ASP A 83 4.61 12.92 2.72
C ASP A 83 5.50 14.13 3.05
N ILE A 84 6.09 14.11 4.25
CA ILE A 84 7.11 15.12 4.63
C ILE A 84 8.34 15.08 3.71
N LEU A 85 8.62 13.93 3.09
CA LEU A 85 9.62 13.77 2.04
C LEU A 85 8.92 13.95 0.67
N PRO A 86 9.13 15.09 -0.02
CA PRO A 86 8.27 15.52 -1.11
C PRO A 86 8.27 14.61 -2.34
N ASN A 87 9.36 13.87 -2.55
CA ASN A 87 9.53 12.99 -3.71
C ASN A 87 9.47 11.49 -3.34
N LEU A 88 9.11 11.17 -2.10
CA LEU A 88 8.98 9.80 -1.65
C LEU A 88 7.77 9.12 -2.33
N THR A 89 8.03 8.05 -3.08
CA THR A 89 7.01 7.28 -3.78
C THR A 89 7.01 5.80 -3.41
N GLU A 90 8.09 5.31 -2.81
CA GLU A 90 8.22 3.91 -2.41
C GLU A 90 8.64 3.79 -0.94
N VAL A 91 8.00 2.87 -0.20
CA VAL A 91 8.37 2.52 1.17
C VAL A 91 8.57 1.03 1.33
N LYS A 92 9.65 0.66 2.03
CA LYS A 92 9.84 -0.72 2.49
C LYS A 92 9.40 -0.78 3.94
N LEU A 93 8.36 -1.56 4.18
CA LEU A 93 7.71 -1.76 5.47
C LEU A 93 7.83 -3.22 5.94
N SER A 94 8.82 -3.96 5.43
CA SER A 94 9.00 -5.36 5.80
C SER A 94 9.39 -5.52 7.27
N ASP A 95 9.00 -6.66 7.84
CA ASP A 95 9.42 -7.07 9.20
C ASP A 95 9.05 -6.07 10.31
N ASN A 96 7.86 -5.46 10.24
CA ASN A 96 7.39 -4.42 11.18
C ASN A 96 6.27 -4.87 12.13
N ASP A 97 5.89 -6.13 12.11
CA ASP A 97 4.77 -6.68 12.89
C ASP A 97 3.41 -6.04 12.53
N TYR A 98 3.25 -5.51 11.31
CA TYR A 98 1.94 -5.06 10.84
C TYR A 98 1.01 -6.27 10.67
N GLY A 99 -0.18 -6.18 11.22
CA GLY A 99 -1.16 -7.26 11.12
C GLY A 99 -2.13 -7.27 12.30
N PRO A 100 -3.17 -8.08 12.22
CA PRO A 100 -3.56 -8.91 11.08
C PRO A 100 -4.15 -8.13 9.89
N VAL A 101 -4.40 -6.82 10.04
CA VAL A 101 -5.00 -5.93 9.02
C VAL A 101 -4.04 -4.81 8.68
N PHE A 102 -3.77 -4.60 7.40
CA PHE A 102 -3.06 -3.42 6.91
C PHE A 102 -4.03 -2.46 6.24
N ASP A 103 -4.09 -1.24 6.76
CA ASP A 103 -5.00 -0.19 6.28
C ASP A 103 -4.27 0.80 5.37
N PHE A 104 -4.53 0.73 4.07
CA PHE A 104 -3.92 1.61 3.06
C PHE A 104 -4.31 3.08 3.22
N SER A 105 -5.41 3.40 3.93
CA SER A 105 -5.80 4.80 4.18
C SER A 105 -4.79 5.56 5.06
N LYS A 106 -3.93 4.84 5.76
CA LYS A 106 -2.86 5.42 6.60
C LYS A 106 -1.64 5.88 5.79
N LEU A 107 -1.56 5.49 4.52
CA LEU A 107 -0.46 5.90 3.65
C LEU A 107 -0.80 7.20 2.91
N PRO A 108 0.14 8.15 2.80
CA PRO A 108 0.01 9.29 1.91
C PRO A 108 -0.21 8.84 0.46
N LYS A 109 -1.02 9.62 -0.29
CA LYS A 109 -1.40 9.27 -1.67
C LYS A 109 -0.24 9.22 -2.65
N GLN A 110 0.85 9.90 -2.36
CA GLN A 110 2.06 9.87 -3.18
C GLN A 110 2.80 8.54 -3.14
N ILE A 111 2.53 7.69 -2.13
CA ILE A 111 3.17 6.37 -2.01
C ILE A 111 2.49 5.40 -2.97
N THR A 112 3.22 4.97 -3.99
CA THR A 112 2.75 4.04 -5.03
C THR A 112 3.45 2.69 -4.97
N GLY A 113 4.62 2.61 -4.32
CA GLY A 113 5.39 1.39 -4.13
C GLY A 113 5.47 0.98 -2.66
N ILE A 114 5.11 -0.28 -2.34
CA ILE A 114 5.02 -0.75 -0.97
C ILE A 114 5.56 -2.19 -0.88
N ASP A 115 6.48 -2.40 0.08
CA ASP A 115 6.96 -3.74 0.45
C ASP A 115 6.46 -4.08 1.87
N LEU A 116 5.54 -5.02 1.96
CA LEU A 116 4.94 -5.52 3.21
C LEU A 116 5.44 -6.92 3.60
N THR A 117 6.47 -7.43 2.94
CA THR A 117 6.98 -8.77 3.22
C THR A 117 7.41 -8.94 4.68
N GLY A 118 7.34 -10.17 5.22
CA GLY A 118 7.75 -10.44 6.60
C GLY A 118 6.81 -9.93 7.70
N ASN A 119 5.60 -9.50 7.33
CA ASN A 119 4.53 -9.15 8.27
C ASN A 119 3.43 -10.23 8.26
N ASP A 120 2.65 -10.32 9.34
CA ASP A 120 1.54 -11.27 9.48
C ASP A 120 0.20 -10.62 9.07
N ILE A 121 0.09 -10.18 7.80
CA ILE A 121 -1.07 -9.48 7.28
C ILE A 121 -1.97 -10.46 6.52
N TYR A 122 -3.24 -10.50 6.88
CA TYR A 122 -4.29 -11.34 6.29
C TYR A 122 -5.35 -10.52 5.56
N ASP A 123 -5.64 -9.30 6.03
CA ASP A 123 -6.61 -8.39 5.43
C ASP A 123 -5.97 -7.05 5.00
N TYR A 124 -6.52 -6.45 3.94
CA TYR A 124 -5.96 -5.28 3.25
C TYR A 124 -7.03 -4.20 3.07
N ASP A 125 -7.33 -3.50 4.16
CA ASP A 125 -8.37 -2.47 4.18
C ASP A 125 -7.99 -1.26 3.31
N ASN A 126 -9.01 -0.67 2.69
CA ASN A 126 -8.87 0.53 1.87
C ASN A 126 -7.91 0.41 0.67
N LEU A 127 -7.56 -0.81 0.23
CA LEU A 127 -6.84 -1.03 -1.03
C LEU A 127 -7.77 -0.79 -2.22
N VAL A 128 -8.99 -1.34 -2.15
CA VAL A 128 -10.05 -1.18 -3.15
C VAL A 128 -11.37 -0.78 -2.50
N LYS A 129 -12.21 -0.08 -3.27
CA LYS A 129 -13.62 0.12 -2.97
C LYS A 129 -14.46 -0.79 -3.87
N VAL A 130 -15.38 -1.51 -3.27
CA VAL A 130 -16.34 -2.36 -3.97
C VAL A 130 -17.74 -1.81 -3.82
N VAL A 131 -18.43 -1.65 -4.93
CA VAL A 131 -19.85 -1.31 -4.97
C VAL A 131 -20.59 -2.47 -5.63
N VAL A 132 -21.54 -3.06 -4.91
CA VAL A 132 -22.41 -4.13 -5.44
C VAL A 132 -23.66 -3.47 -6.00
N GLU A 133 -23.93 -3.67 -7.28
CA GLU A 133 -25.09 -3.15 -7.97
C GLU A 133 -26.33 -4.02 -7.67
N GLU A 134 -27.54 -3.52 -7.96
CA GLU A 134 -28.80 -4.26 -7.72
C GLU A 134 -28.87 -5.60 -8.48
N ASN A 135 -28.20 -5.67 -9.64
CA ASN A 135 -28.08 -6.90 -10.44
C ASN A 135 -27.05 -7.91 -9.89
N GLY A 136 -26.35 -7.57 -8.79
CA GLY A 136 -25.32 -8.36 -8.17
C GLY A 136 -23.93 -8.20 -8.77
N ASN A 137 -23.74 -7.35 -9.77
CA ASN A 137 -22.42 -7.05 -10.33
C ASN A 137 -21.61 -6.21 -9.35
N GLU A 138 -20.29 -6.43 -9.32
CA GLU A 138 -19.35 -5.64 -8.54
C GLU A 138 -18.62 -4.62 -9.42
N THR A 139 -18.63 -3.37 -8.98
CA THR A 139 -17.73 -2.33 -9.51
C THR A 139 -16.59 -2.12 -8.52
N VAL A 140 -15.36 -2.43 -8.96
CA VAL A 140 -14.14 -2.31 -8.15
C VAL A 140 -13.35 -1.07 -8.58
N THR A 141 -12.99 -0.25 -7.59
CA THR A 141 -12.17 0.97 -7.79
C THR A 141 -10.96 0.92 -6.89
N ASN A 142 -9.76 1.16 -7.43
CA ASN A 142 -8.55 1.30 -6.63
C ASN A 142 -8.65 2.57 -5.78
N LEU A 143 -8.30 2.48 -4.50
CA LEU A 143 -8.23 3.62 -3.59
C LEU A 143 -6.82 4.20 -3.48
N HIS A 144 -5.82 3.46 -3.97
CA HIS A 144 -4.43 3.88 -4.09
C HIS A 144 -3.89 3.57 -5.50
N ASP A 145 -3.02 4.42 -6.00
CA ASP A 145 -2.32 4.25 -7.28
C ASP A 145 -1.07 3.39 -7.05
N ILE A 146 -1.28 2.09 -6.97
CA ILE A 146 -0.20 1.12 -6.70
C ILE A 146 0.54 0.80 -8.00
N THR A 147 1.87 0.92 -7.98
CA THR A 147 2.78 0.48 -9.06
C THR A 147 3.66 -0.69 -8.62
N LYS A 148 3.84 -0.86 -7.30
CA LYS A 148 4.59 -1.96 -6.70
C LYS A 148 3.92 -2.41 -5.41
N LEU A 149 3.67 -3.72 -5.28
CA LEU A 149 3.07 -4.31 -4.08
C LEU A 149 3.72 -5.66 -3.78
N TYR A 150 4.57 -5.69 -2.76
CA TYR A 150 5.20 -6.92 -2.29
C TYR A 150 4.53 -7.38 -0.99
N LEU A 151 4.08 -8.61 -0.99
CA LEU A 151 3.17 -9.17 0.01
C LEU A 151 3.85 -10.27 0.84
N PRO A 152 3.48 -10.42 2.12
CA PRO A 152 3.87 -11.56 2.93
C PRO A 152 3.18 -12.84 2.44
N TRP A 153 3.69 -14.01 2.87
CA TRP A 153 3.09 -15.29 2.52
C TRP A 153 1.62 -15.43 2.95
N THR A 154 1.27 -14.87 4.10
CA THR A 154 -0.10 -14.86 4.63
C THR A 154 -1.11 -14.21 3.70
N ALA A 155 -0.66 -13.35 2.78
CA ALA A 155 -1.52 -12.71 1.78
C ALA A 155 -2.21 -13.70 0.82
N LYS A 156 -1.71 -14.94 0.71
CA LYS A 156 -2.36 -15.99 -0.08
C LYS A 156 -3.76 -16.32 0.41
N ASP A 157 -4.01 -16.11 1.73
CA ASP A 157 -5.28 -16.45 2.37
C ASP A 157 -6.33 -15.34 2.20
N ASN A 158 -5.93 -14.14 1.73
CA ASN A 158 -6.87 -13.09 1.40
C ASN A 158 -7.57 -13.39 0.07
N ILE A 159 -8.85 -13.71 0.15
CA ILE A 159 -9.71 -14.01 -1.00
C ILE A 159 -10.60 -12.83 -1.40
N LYS A 160 -10.49 -11.71 -0.70
CA LYS A 160 -11.32 -10.51 -0.89
C LYS A 160 -10.57 -9.43 -1.68
N ASP A 161 -9.87 -8.56 -0.94
CA ASP A 161 -9.38 -7.29 -1.47
C ASP A 161 -8.24 -7.46 -2.47
N LEU A 162 -7.30 -8.37 -2.17
CA LEU A 162 -6.18 -8.67 -3.08
C LEU A 162 -6.65 -9.35 -4.37
N VAL A 163 -7.62 -10.26 -4.29
CA VAL A 163 -8.18 -10.91 -5.49
C VAL A 163 -8.92 -9.87 -6.34
N ARG A 164 -9.72 -8.99 -5.74
CA ARG A 164 -10.40 -7.91 -6.44
C ARG A 164 -9.42 -6.91 -7.05
N PHE A 165 -8.38 -6.52 -6.30
CA PHE A 165 -7.31 -5.67 -6.80
C PHE A 165 -6.60 -6.32 -8.00
N TYR A 166 -6.26 -7.61 -7.90
CA TYR A 166 -5.63 -8.37 -8.97
C TYR A 166 -6.50 -8.42 -10.22
N ILE A 167 -7.79 -8.79 -10.09
CA ILE A 167 -8.72 -8.88 -11.21
C ILE A 167 -8.85 -7.51 -11.89
N LYS A 168 -9.05 -6.45 -11.11
CA LYS A 168 -9.18 -5.08 -11.61
C LYS A 168 -7.96 -4.60 -12.39
N ASN A 169 -6.77 -5.03 -11.97
CA ASN A 169 -5.50 -4.55 -12.51
C ASN A 169 -4.75 -5.62 -13.33
N LYS A 170 -5.41 -6.71 -13.72
CA LYS A 170 -4.78 -7.87 -14.35
C LYS A 170 -3.91 -7.50 -15.54
N ASP A 171 -4.39 -6.65 -16.43
CA ASP A 171 -3.63 -6.21 -17.60
C ASP A 171 -2.39 -5.39 -17.21
N ALA A 172 -2.51 -4.51 -16.21
CA ALA A 172 -1.40 -3.72 -15.70
C ALA A 172 -0.34 -4.59 -15.01
N ILE A 173 -0.75 -5.63 -14.30
CA ILE A 173 0.15 -6.61 -13.67
C ILE A 173 0.83 -7.46 -14.74
N THR A 174 0.08 -7.97 -15.72
CA THR A 174 0.60 -8.84 -16.78
C THR A 174 1.61 -8.11 -17.68
N ASN A 175 1.41 -6.83 -17.96
CA ASN A 175 2.32 -6.04 -18.80
C ASN A 175 3.42 -5.31 -18.00
N GLY A 176 3.53 -5.58 -16.68
CA GLY A 176 4.59 -5.07 -15.82
C GLY A 176 4.45 -3.61 -15.38
N LYS A 177 3.28 -2.98 -15.60
CA LYS A 177 2.99 -1.64 -15.07
C LYS A 177 2.78 -1.65 -13.56
N ILE A 178 2.29 -2.78 -13.03
CA ILE A 178 2.19 -3.05 -11.59
C ILE A 178 3.02 -4.28 -11.29
N ASP A 179 4.07 -4.11 -10.48
CA ASP A 179 4.89 -5.22 -9.98
C ASP A 179 4.28 -5.76 -8.68
N MET A 180 3.44 -6.81 -8.82
CA MET A 180 2.77 -7.45 -7.70
C MET A 180 3.39 -8.81 -7.41
N LYS A 181 4.00 -8.96 -6.23
CA LYS A 181 4.70 -10.17 -5.80
C LYS A 181 4.25 -10.63 -4.43
N ILE A 182 4.45 -11.91 -4.16
CA ILE A 182 4.25 -12.53 -2.85
C ILE A 182 5.51 -13.27 -2.44
N LYS A 183 5.89 -13.16 -1.19
CA LYS A 183 6.98 -13.95 -0.63
C LYS A 183 6.46 -15.36 -0.32
N ASP A 184 7.09 -16.41 -0.86
CA ASP A 184 6.70 -17.79 -0.58
C ASP A 184 7.23 -18.29 0.77
N GLU A 185 6.90 -19.52 1.15
CA GLU A 185 7.35 -20.13 2.40
C GLU A 185 8.88 -20.24 2.51
N SER A 186 9.58 -20.32 1.38
CA SER A 186 11.04 -20.34 1.33
C SER A 186 11.68 -18.96 1.51
N GLY A 187 10.86 -17.90 1.52
CA GLY A 187 11.30 -16.53 1.56
C GLY A 187 11.61 -15.92 0.19
N THR A 188 11.31 -16.63 -0.90
CA THR A 188 11.55 -16.16 -2.27
C THR A 188 10.36 -15.34 -2.79
N LEU A 189 10.64 -14.22 -3.45
CA LEU A 189 9.60 -13.41 -4.09
C LEU A 189 9.16 -14.06 -5.40
N GLN A 190 7.86 -14.37 -5.49
CA GLN A 190 7.19 -14.91 -6.65
C GLN A 190 6.17 -13.91 -7.18
N THR A 191 5.86 -13.96 -8.47
CA THR A 191 4.73 -13.20 -9.02
C THR A 191 3.44 -13.63 -8.33
N TYR A 192 2.66 -12.66 -7.84
CA TYR A 192 1.35 -12.97 -7.24
C TYR A 192 0.40 -13.54 -8.28
N THR A 193 -0.31 -14.58 -7.90
CA THR A 193 -1.38 -15.19 -8.70
C THR A 193 -2.61 -15.44 -7.85
N THR A 194 -3.75 -15.64 -8.50
CA THR A 194 -5.00 -16.07 -7.85
C THR A 194 -5.16 -17.58 -7.77
N LEU A 195 -4.17 -18.34 -8.24
CA LEU A 195 -4.18 -19.80 -8.21
C LEU A 195 -3.84 -20.29 -6.80
N ARG A 196 -4.62 -21.26 -6.31
CA ARG A 196 -4.41 -21.89 -4.99
C ARG A 196 -4.47 -23.40 -5.10
N GLU A 197 -3.57 -24.05 -4.40
CA GLU A 197 -3.58 -25.50 -4.28
C GLU A 197 -4.73 -25.95 -3.37
N VAL A 198 -5.28 -27.12 -3.69
CA VAL A 198 -6.19 -27.87 -2.84
C VAL A 198 -5.44 -29.14 -2.42
N PRO A 199 -4.75 -29.14 -1.27
CA PRO A 199 -3.82 -30.22 -0.90
C PRO A 199 -4.52 -31.57 -0.70
N ASP A 200 -5.76 -31.58 -0.17
CA ASP A 200 -6.54 -32.79 -0.02
C ASP A 200 -7.02 -33.28 -1.38
N GLU A 201 -6.54 -34.46 -1.79
CA GLU A 201 -6.84 -35.04 -3.10
C GLU A 201 -8.33 -35.39 -3.26
N ASN A 202 -8.98 -35.86 -2.20
CA ASN A 202 -10.40 -36.22 -2.26
C ASN A 202 -11.27 -34.96 -2.40
N LEU A 203 -10.95 -33.92 -1.62
CA LEU A 203 -11.62 -32.62 -1.74
C LEU A 203 -11.39 -32.02 -3.12
N ARG A 204 -10.15 -32.04 -3.62
CA ARG A 204 -9.81 -31.55 -4.96
C ARG A 204 -10.62 -32.26 -6.03
N THR A 205 -10.65 -33.59 -5.99
CA THR A 205 -11.40 -34.42 -6.94
C THR A 205 -12.90 -34.10 -6.90
N TYR A 206 -13.45 -33.98 -5.70
CA TYR A 206 -14.85 -33.59 -5.52
C TYR A 206 -15.14 -32.19 -6.11
N LEU A 207 -14.29 -31.21 -5.79
CA LEU A 207 -14.46 -29.85 -6.27
C LEU A 207 -14.30 -29.77 -7.80
N GLN A 208 -13.33 -30.48 -8.39
CA GLN A 208 -13.16 -30.53 -9.85
C GLN A 208 -14.35 -31.16 -10.56
N ALA A 209 -14.95 -32.21 -9.97
CA ALA A 209 -16.11 -32.87 -10.54
C ALA A 209 -17.38 -32.00 -10.50
N ASN A 210 -17.52 -31.15 -9.50
CA ASN A 210 -18.73 -30.36 -9.28
C ASN A 210 -18.58 -28.88 -9.68
N PHE A 211 -17.36 -28.37 -9.75
CA PHE A 211 -17.05 -26.95 -9.96
C PHE A 211 -15.84 -26.78 -10.90
N SER A 212 -15.80 -27.56 -12.00
CA SER A 212 -14.66 -27.58 -12.94
C SER A 212 -14.26 -26.18 -13.42
N ASP A 213 -15.24 -25.28 -13.59
CA ASP A 213 -15.01 -23.91 -14.07
C ASP A 213 -14.13 -23.06 -13.13
N LEU A 214 -14.06 -23.45 -11.85
CA LEU A 214 -13.20 -22.76 -10.87
C LEU A 214 -11.73 -23.17 -11.00
N PHE A 215 -11.42 -24.22 -11.74
CA PHE A 215 -10.08 -24.78 -11.80
C PHE A 215 -9.28 -24.31 -13.01
N ASN A 216 -7.96 -24.24 -12.81
CA ASN A 216 -6.95 -24.13 -13.82
C ASN A 216 -5.93 -25.26 -13.57
N GLY A 217 -6.07 -26.38 -14.29
CA GLY A 217 -5.37 -27.61 -13.94
C GLY A 217 -5.81 -28.14 -12.58
N ASP A 218 -4.86 -28.38 -11.69
CA ASP A 218 -5.11 -28.89 -10.34
C ASP A 218 -5.30 -27.79 -9.29
N GLN A 219 -5.23 -26.52 -9.69
CA GLN A 219 -5.35 -25.37 -8.80
C GLN A 219 -6.70 -24.69 -8.96
N ILE A 220 -7.28 -24.26 -7.86
CA ILE A 220 -8.46 -23.40 -7.88
C ILE A 220 -8.04 -21.97 -8.22
N ASP A 221 -8.74 -21.33 -9.17
CA ASP A 221 -8.50 -19.96 -9.58
C ASP A 221 -9.50 -19.01 -8.90
N LEU A 222 -9.03 -18.31 -7.88
CA LEU A 222 -9.84 -17.36 -7.13
C LEU A 222 -10.36 -16.18 -7.97
N SER A 223 -9.84 -15.97 -9.18
CA SER A 223 -10.36 -14.95 -10.11
C SER A 223 -11.60 -15.39 -10.85
N LYS A 224 -11.94 -16.69 -10.80
CA LYS A 224 -13.10 -17.28 -11.45
C LYS A 224 -14.24 -17.44 -10.44
N HIS A 225 -15.29 -16.64 -10.58
CA HIS A 225 -16.61 -16.81 -9.94
C HIS A 225 -16.62 -17.21 -8.47
N LEU A 226 -15.85 -16.57 -7.62
CA LEU A 226 -15.96 -16.78 -6.18
C LEU A 226 -17.22 -16.13 -5.58
N GLY A 227 -18.31 -16.16 -6.36
CA GLY A 227 -19.65 -16.00 -5.84
C GLY A 227 -20.04 -14.65 -5.27
N TYR A 228 -19.28 -13.60 -5.55
CA TYR A 228 -19.67 -12.27 -5.10
C TYR A 228 -20.81 -11.68 -5.92
N ALA A 229 -20.97 -12.13 -7.17
CA ALA A 229 -22.03 -11.65 -8.08
C ALA A 229 -23.11 -12.68 -8.40
N GLN A 230 -22.94 -13.92 -8.04
CA GLN A 230 -23.97 -14.94 -8.26
C GLN A 230 -24.35 -15.58 -6.93
N LYS A 231 -25.63 -15.56 -6.61
CA LYS A 231 -26.25 -16.34 -5.53
C LYS A 231 -26.08 -17.84 -5.81
N THR A 232 -24.88 -18.35 -5.74
CA THR A 232 -24.66 -19.77 -5.64
C THR A 232 -24.90 -20.12 -4.19
N THR A 233 -26.12 -20.49 -3.88
CA THR A 233 -26.46 -21.13 -2.62
C THR A 233 -25.68 -22.43 -2.60
N ILE A 234 -24.55 -22.44 -1.92
CA ILE A 234 -23.90 -23.69 -1.54
C ILE A 234 -24.78 -24.24 -0.40
N LEU A 235 -25.53 -25.27 -0.71
CA LEU A 235 -26.31 -26.03 0.26
C LEU A 235 -25.39 -26.86 1.13
#